data_aa87e5749271c1366f279cf581d736ee
#
_entry.id   aa87e5749271c1366f279cf581d736ee
#
_cell.length_a   1.000
_cell.length_b   1.000
_cell.length_c   1.000
_cell.angle_alpha   90.00
_cell.angle_beta   90.00
_cell.angle_gamma   90.00
#
_symmetry.space_group_name_H-M   'P 1'
#
loop_
_entity.id
_entity.type
_entity.pdbx_description
1 polymer ?
#
loop_
_entity_poly.entity_id
_entity_poly.type
_entity_poly.pdbx_seq_one_letter_code
_entity_poly.pdbx_strand_id
1 'polypeptide(L)'
;MEQDSNGGSDAGRDYARDLGDEPAPAIRDSAPDFLAPIDADAPVSGHNPPPEPTSSPAESPEQDWSRARDLIYPAFRPVGTQGLDIEAIDRDSLAAHSQQSHAQPLLDVGPAELPVVYTIDAGAYDIVVNGDHLLSWGVEPSDIQDAAMSNLFNWSATAPWTDEVSGDRRLISSDTGAGWDAVRILLPAVLAHLEAELRPAGRILIGLPERHLMTAGSLRPGDDDFATLFADFIVETSGGADEPIDRRVFELVDGRLVEFGGVTSLR
;
A
#
# COMPACT_ATOMS: atom_id res chain seq x y z
N MET A 1 60.40 -29.36 -37.80
CA MET A 1 60.40 -28.38 -38.87
C MET A 1 59.31 -27.38 -38.49
N GLU A 2 59.78 -26.40 -37.83
CA GLU A 2 59.97 -24.97 -38.21
C GLU A 2 58.66 -24.25 -38.12
N GLN A 3 58.51 -23.39 -37.11
CA GLN A 3 58.87 -21.95 -37.12
C GLN A 3 57.85 -21.16 -37.93
N ASP A 4 57.26 -20.05 -37.57
CA ASP A 4 57.66 -18.88 -36.82
C ASP A 4 56.37 -18.08 -36.50
N SER A 5 56.23 -17.56 -35.34
CA SER A 5 56.54 -16.20 -34.87
C SER A 5 55.69 -15.06 -35.43
N ASN A 6 55.23 -14.33 -34.48
CA ASN A 6 55.26 -12.85 -34.41
C ASN A 6 54.00 -12.04 -34.70
N GLY A 7 53.75 -11.16 -33.80
CA GLY A 7 53.12 -9.90 -34.04
C GLY A 7 52.25 -9.36 -32.90
N GLY A 8 52.93 -8.79 -31.92
CA GLY A 8 52.29 -7.97 -30.90
C GLY A 8 51.66 -6.69 -31.46
N SER A 9 50.69 -6.17 -30.80
CA SER A 9 50.45 -4.73 -30.81
C SER A 9 49.72 -4.37 -29.52
N ASP A 10 50.53 -3.88 -28.65
CA ASP A 10 50.25 -3.05 -27.50
C ASP A 10 49.50 -1.77 -27.96
N ALA A 11 48.39 -1.48 -27.40
CA ALA A 11 47.78 -0.16 -27.48
C ALA A 11 47.08 0.15 -26.16
N GLY A 12 47.91 0.36 -25.14
CA GLY A 12 47.49 1.09 -23.95
C GLY A 12 47.01 2.47 -24.34
N ARG A 13 45.76 2.76 -24.15
CA ARG A 13 45.26 4.14 -24.12
C ARG A 13 45.10 4.58 -22.67
N ASP A 14 46.11 5.31 -22.23
CA ASP A 14 46.08 6.20 -21.10
C ASP A 14 44.96 7.24 -21.28
N TYR A 15 43.89 7.11 -20.52
CA TYR A 15 43.01 8.23 -20.26
C TYR A 15 43.37 8.85 -18.90
N ALA A 16 44.46 9.61 -18.89
CA ALA A 16 44.67 10.62 -17.86
C ALA A 16 43.61 11.71 -18.07
N ARG A 17 42.55 11.69 -17.29
CA ARG A 17 41.60 12.81 -17.16
C ARG A 17 42.26 13.86 -16.29
N ASP A 18 42.62 14.93 -16.96
CA ASP A 18 42.95 16.24 -16.41
C ASP A 18 41.76 16.70 -15.53
N LEU A 19 41.90 16.53 -14.21
CA LEU A 19 40.99 17.12 -13.23
C LEU A 19 41.50 18.53 -12.99
N GLY A 20 40.98 19.48 -13.79
CA GLY A 20 41.13 20.88 -13.57
C GLY A 20 40.75 21.26 -12.13
N ASP A 21 41.71 21.95 -11.51
CA ASP A 21 41.61 22.57 -10.18
C ASP A 21 40.57 23.71 -10.25
N GLU A 22 39.27 23.39 -10.08
CA GLU A 22 38.27 24.42 -9.81
C GLU A 22 38.26 24.72 -8.31
N PRO A 23 38.51 25.98 -7.92
CA PRO A 23 38.42 26.36 -6.51
C PRO A 23 36.99 26.19 -6.01
N ALA A 24 36.80 25.45 -4.91
CA ALA A 24 35.57 25.29 -4.23
C ALA A 24 34.92 26.65 -3.91
N PRO A 25 33.60 26.83 -4.13
CA PRO A 25 32.90 28.04 -3.78
C PRO A 25 33.02 28.30 -2.27
N ALA A 26 33.45 29.49 -1.92
CA ALA A 26 33.57 29.95 -0.54
C ALA A 26 32.15 29.84 0.14
N ILE A 27 32.07 28.99 1.12
CA ILE A 27 30.92 28.92 2.04
C ILE A 27 30.92 30.27 2.79
N ARG A 28 29.98 31.15 2.45
CA ARG A 28 29.67 32.31 3.26
C ARG A 28 28.99 31.82 4.52
N ASP A 29 29.72 31.85 5.60
CA ASP A 29 29.23 31.71 6.97
C ASP A 29 28.33 32.92 7.27
N SER A 30 27.04 32.82 6.90
CA SER A 30 26.00 33.73 7.36
C SER A 30 25.26 32.98 8.46
N ALA A 31 25.81 32.98 9.65
CA ALA A 31 25.05 32.64 10.85
C ALA A 31 23.90 33.64 10.95
N PRO A 32 22.65 33.17 11.07
CA PRO A 32 21.54 34.08 11.33
C PRO A 32 21.75 34.70 12.71
N ASP A 33 21.73 36.02 12.73
CA ASP A 33 21.90 36.87 13.93
C ASP A 33 20.61 36.71 14.79
N PHE A 34 20.57 35.70 15.64
CA PHE A 34 19.44 35.40 16.55
C PHE A 34 19.49 36.19 17.86
N LEU A 35 20.41 37.17 17.98
CA LEU A 35 20.53 38.01 19.18
C LEU A 35 20.32 39.51 18.87
N ALA A 36 19.22 39.84 18.19
CA ALA A 36 18.69 41.23 18.30
C ALA A 36 18.11 41.42 19.69
N PRO A 37 18.45 42.49 20.41
CA PRO A 37 17.86 42.74 21.72
C PRO A 37 16.35 42.85 21.58
N ILE A 38 15.62 42.05 22.36
CA ILE A 38 14.17 42.16 22.47
C ILE A 38 13.87 43.51 23.09
N ASP A 39 13.22 44.40 22.34
CA ASP A 39 12.76 45.69 22.82
C ASP A 39 11.65 45.42 23.84
N ALA A 40 11.96 45.58 25.14
CA ALA A 40 11.06 45.26 26.25
C ALA A 40 9.83 46.16 26.33
N ASP A 41 9.76 47.21 25.50
CA ASP A 41 8.67 48.17 25.46
C ASP A 41 7.78 48.10 24.20
N ALA A 42 7.94 47.07 23.37
CA ALA A 42 7.02 46.88 22.27
C ALA A 42 5.64 46.46 22.82
N PRO A 43 4.54 47.19 22.44
CA PRO A 43 3.21 46.77 22.89
C PRO A 43 2.96 45.34 22.38
N VAL A 44 2.66 44.43 23.32
CA VAL A 44 2.27 43.05 23.02
C VAL A 44 1.01 43.11 22.15
N SER A 45 1.22 43.07 20.85
CA SER A 45 0.15 43.03 19.87
C SER A 45 -0.69 41.80 20.15
N GLY A 46 -1.99 42.07 20.32
CA GLY A 46 -2.98 41.17 20.84
C GLY A 46 -2.76 39.68 20.49
N HIS A 47 -2.87 38.87 21.48
CA HIS A 47 -3.10 37.45 21.34
C HIS A 47 -4.28 37.28 20.36
N ASN A 48 -3.97 36.97 19.13
CA ASN A 48 -4.97 36.34 18.28
C ASN A 48 -5.25 34.98 18.92
N PRO A 49 -6.46 34.71 19.39
CA PRO A 49 -6.80 33.40 19.86
C PRO A 49 -6.43 32.41 18.73
N PRO A 50 -5.92 31.20 19.04
CA PRO A 50 -5.70 30.16 18.05
C PRO A 50 -7.00 30.05 17.22
N PRO A 51 -6.90 29.89 15.89
CA PRO A 51 -8.08 29.71 15.07
C PRO A 51 -8.92 28.60 15.71
N GLU A 52 -10.17 28.93 16.01
CA GLU A 52 -11.11 27.90 16.50
C GLU A 52 -11.11 26.77 15.48
N PRO A 53 -11.10 25.49 15.93
CA PRO A 53 -11.22 24.39 15.01
C PRO A 53 -12.48 24.59 14.17
N THR A 54 -12.29 24.76 12.87
CA THR A 54 -13.32 25.15 11.90
C THR A 54 -14.34 24.04 11.61
N SER A 55 -14.20 22.86 12.24
CA SER A 55 -15.17 21.77 12.19
C SER A 55 -15.71 21.49 13.58
N SER A 56 -17.02 21.63 13.75
CA SER A 56 -17.71 21.11 14.93
C SER A 56 -17.52 19.58 14.97
N PRO A 57 -17.31 18.99 16.17
CA PRO A 57 -17.26 17.54 16.32
C PRO A 57 -18.46 16.79 15.72
N ALA A 58 -19.60 17.48 15.55
CA ALA A 58 -20.83 16.95 14.94
C ALA A 58 -20.75 16.78 13.40
N GLU A 59 -19.63 17.18 12.75
CA GLU A 59 -19.47 17.08 11.29
C GLU A 59 -18.52 15.96 10.88
N SER A 60 -17.94 15.26 11.83
CA SER A 60 -17.04 14.14 11.57
C SER A 60 -17.81 12.92 11.04
N PRO A 61 -17.40 12.31 9.91
CA PRO A 61 -18.17 11.26 9.25
C PRO A 61 -18.39 10.02 10.12
N GLU A 62 -17.49 9.71 11.07
CA GLU A 62 -17.58 8.55 11.94
C GLU A 62 -18.72 8.62 12.96
N GLN A 63 -19.31 9.79 13.18
CA GLN A 63 -20.39 9.94 14.18
C GLN A 63 -21.77 9.56 13.65
N ASP A 64 -21.96 9.47 12.34
CA ASP A 64 -23.25 9.19 11.72
C ASP A 64 -23.11 8.13 10.64
N TRP A 65 -23.76 6.99 10.85
CA TRP A 65 -23.78 5.89 9.88
C TRP A 65 -24.22 6.33 8.48
N SER A 66 -25.19 7.22 8.38
CA SER A 66 -25.68 7.66 7.07
C SER A 66 -24.62 8.37 6.23
N ARG A 67 -23.58 8.91 6.87
CA ARG A 67 -22.41 9.52 6.22
C ARG A 67 -21.25 8.53 6.11
N ALA A 68 -20.97 7.80 7.18
CA ALA A 68 -19.87 6.85 7.24
C ALA A 68 -20.01 5.75 6.18
N ARG A 69 -21.23 5.24 5.98
CA ARG A 69 -21.50 4.13 5.05
C ARG A 69 -21.01 4.37 3.61
N ASP A 70 -21.04 5.61 3.15
CA ASP A 70 -20.64 5.97 1.79
C ASP A 70 -19.13 6.22 1.68
N LEU A 71 -18.41 6.20 2.81
CA LEU A 71 -16.97 6.47 2.93
C LEU A 71 -16.18 5.28 3.51
N ILE A 72 -16.84 4.18 3.83
CA ILE A 72 -16.20 2.98 4.36
C ILE A 72 -15.59 2.16 3.22
N TYR A 73 -14.33 1.75 3.41
CA TYR A 73 -13.60 0.84 2.52
C TYR A 73 -12.89 -0.25 3.31
N PRO A 74 -12.68 -1.44 2.73
CA PRO A 74 -11.81 -2.44 3.32
C PRO A 74 -10.35 -2.00 3.16
N ALA A 75 -9.49 -2.40 4.09
CA ALA A 75 -8.05 -2.17 4.02
C ALA A 75 -7.31 -3.38 4.56
N PHE A 76 -6.28 -3.85 3.85
CA PHE A 76 -5.39 -4.87 4.39
C PHE A 76 -4.54 -4.30 5.53
N ARG A 77 -4.16 -5.19 6.44
CA ARG A 77 -3.20 -4.93 7.51
C ARG A 77 -2.13 -6.01 7.53
N PRO A 78 -0.94 -5.72 8.07
CA PRO A 78 0.10 -6.73 8.24
C PRO A 78 -0.39 -7.95 9.01
N VAL A 79 0.13 -9.11 8.64
CA VAL A 79 -0.17 -10.37 9.32
C VAL A 79 0.16 -10.23 10.82
N GLY A 80 -0.75 -10.70 11.69
CA GLY A 80 -0.62 -10.57 13.13
C GLY A 80 -1.30 -9.34 13.74
N THR A 81 -1.95 -8.50 12.93
CA THR A 81 -2.82 -7.43 13.44
C THR A 81 -3.90 -8.02 14.34
N GLN A 82 -4.08 -7.44 15.51
CA GLN A 82 -5.09 -7.85 16.49
C GLN A 82 -6.36 -7.02 16.33
N GLY A 83 -7.51 -7.64 16.53
CA GLY A 83 -8.81 -6.98 16.43
C GLY A 83 -9.94 -7.86 16.93
N LEU A 84 -11.15 -7.38 16.78
CA LEU A 84 -12.39 -8.10 17.04
C LEU A 84 -12.81 -8.81 15.75
N ASP A 85 -12.93 -10.13 15.81
CA ASP A 85 -13.43 -10.93 14.69
C ASP A 85 -14.87 -10.50 14.35
N ILE A 86 -15.04 -9.90 13.18
CA ILE A 86 -16.30 -9.31 12.74
C ILE A 86 -17.40 -10.36 12.54
N GLU A 87 -17.03 -11.59 12.15
CA GLU A 87 -17.98 -12.69 11.97
C GLU A 87 -18.46 -13.27 13.30
N ALA A 88 -17.63 -13.18 14.35
CA ALA A 88 -17.92 -13.68 15.68
C ALA A 88 -18.58 -12.64 16.60
N ILE A 89 -18.64 -11.36 16.19
CA ILE A 89 -19.24 -10.31 17.00
C ILE A 89 -20.75 -10.48 17.04
N ASP A 90 -21.26 -10.54 18.29
CA ASP A 90 -22.63 -10.28 18.64
C ASP A 90 -22.71 -8.91 19.36
N ARG A 91 -23.49 -7.99 18.81
CA ARG A 91 -23.60 -6.61 19.29
C ARG A 91 -24.06 -6.53 20.75
N ASP A 92 -24.99 -7.40 21.15
CA ASP A 92 -25.48 -7.42 22.53
C ASP A 92 -24.41 -7.90 23.49
N SER A 93 -23.61 -8.89 23.10
CA SER A 93 -22.45 -9.37 23.83
C SER A 93 -21.36 -8.28 23.89
N LEU A 94 -21.10 -7.59 22.79
CA LEU A 94 -20.12 -6.51 22.72
C LEU A 94 -20.48 -5.39 23.70
N ALA A 95 -21.74 -4.98 23.77
CA ALA A 95 -22.22 -3.95 24.70
C ALA A 95 -21.97 -4.29 26.18
N ALA A 96 -21.86 -5.59 26.51
CA ALA A 96 -21.56 -6.06 27.86
C ALA A 96 -20.05 -6.10 28.18
N HIS A 97 -19.18 -5.91 27.20
CA HIS A 97 -17.72 -5.94 27.37
C HIS A 97 -17.17 -4.59 27.84
N SER A 98 -15.88 -4.59 28.23
CA SER A 98 -15.20 -3.37 28.66
C SER A 98 -14.94 -2.42 27.47
N GLN A 99 -14.89 -1.12 27.73
CA GLN A 99 -14.56 -0.11 26.72
C GLN A 99 -13.24 -0.38 25.98
N GLN A 100 -12.25 -1.02 26.61
CA GLN A 100 -11.01 -1.37 25.97
C GLN A 100 -11.19 -2.39 24.82
N SER A 101 -12.18 -3.28 24.95
CA SER A 101 -12.52 -4.22 23.88
C SER A 101 -13.16 -3.51 22.69
N HIS A 102 -13.96 -2.46 22.95
CA HIS A 102 -14.65 -1.71 21.91
C HIS A 102 -13.69 -0.89 21.02
N ALA A 103 -12.58 -0.44 21.57
CA ALA A 103 -11.59 0.35 20.82
C ALA A 103 -10.77 -0.48 19.81
N GLN A 104 -10.87 -1.81 19.87
CA GLN A 104 -10.16 -2.67 18.90
C GLN A 104 -10.80 -2.57 17.51
N PRO A 105 -9.99 -2.62 16.43
CA PRO A 105 -10.52 -2.63 15.07
C PRO A 105 -11.39 -3.86 14.83
N LEU A 106 -12.41 -3.70 14.01
CA LEU A 106 -13.14 -4.83 13.46
C LEU A 106 -12.24 -5.52 12.43
N LEU A 107 -12.08 -6.83 12.58
CA LEU A 107 -11.16 -7.64 11.79
C LEU A 107 -11.90 -8.73 11.04
N ASP A 108 -11.63 -8.84 9.76
CA ASP A 108 -12.09 -9.92 8.90
C ASP A 108 -10.91 -10.73 8.38
N VAL A 109 -11.16 -11.96 7.95
CA VAL A 109 -10.14 -12.83 7.35
C VAL A 109 -10.20 -12.71 5.84
N GLY A 110 -9.21 -12.04 5.27
CA GLY A 110 -9.06 -11.92 3.81
C GLY A 110 -8.38 -13.11 3.16
N PRO A 111 -8.13 -13.03 1.85
CA PRO A 111 -7.44 -14.07 1.09
C PRO A 111 -6.02 -14.28 1.62
N ALA A 112 -5.54 -15.53 1.60
CA ALA A 112 -4.22 -15.94 2.09
C ALA A 112 -3.95 -15.51 3.56
N GLU A 113 -5.01 -15.47 4.37
CA GLU A 113 -4.98 -15.08 5.80
C GLU A 113 -4.54 -13.61 6.03
N LEU A 114 -4.67 -12.74 5.01
CA LEU A 114 -4.41 -11.32 5.17
C LEU A 114 -5.52 -10.69 6.01
N PRO A 115 -5.17 -10.00 7.11
CA PRO A 115 -6.16 -9.30 7.92
C PRO A 115 -6.81 -8.16 7.13
N VAL A 116 -8.13 -8.08 7.15
CA VAL A 116 -8.91 -6.98 6.58
C VAL A 116 -9.54 -6.19 7.71
N VAL A 117 -9.31 -4.89 7.72
CA VAL A 117 -10.05 -3.95 8.58
C VAL A 117 -10.92 -3.07 7.70
N TYR A 118 -11.83 -2.33 8.33
CA TYR A 118 -12.68 -1.36 7.65
C TYR A 118 -12.26 0.05 8.06
N THR A 119 -12.13 0.94 7.09
CA THR A 119 -11.69 2.32 7.31
C THR A 119 -12.66 3.29 6.70
N ILE A 120 -12.91 4.41 7.39
CA ILE A 120 -13.66 5.55 6.85
C ILE A 120 -12.67 6.53 6.25
N ASP A 121 -12.83 6.85 4.98
CA ASP A 121 -12.07 7.91 4.31
C ASP A 121 -12.57 9.28 4.80
N ALA A 122 -11.79 9.92 5.67
CA ALA A 122 -12.05 11.28 6.14
C ALA A 122 -11.29 12.34 5.31
N GLY A 123 -10.74 11.96 4.16
CA GLY A 123 -10.02 12.79 3.20
C GLY A 123 -8.55 12.99 3.54
N ALA A 124 -8.22 13.55 4.70
CA ALA A 124 -6.83 13.76 5.11
C ALA A 124 -6.25 12.59 5.90
N TYR A 125 -7.07 11.70 6.40
CA TYR A 125 -6.70 10.53 7.20
C TYR A 125 -7.84 9.50 7.18
N ASP A 126 -7.50 8.27 7.52
CA ASP A 126 -8.46 7.18 7.65
C ASP A 126 -8.79 6.94 9.11
N ILE A 127 -10.05 6.66 9.38
CA ILE A 127 -10.53 6.26 10.69
C ILE A 127 -10.82 4.78 10.66
N VAL A 128 -10.12 4.00 11.49
CA VAL A 128 -10.36 2.57 11.57
C VAL A 128 -11.67 2.30 12.33
N VAL A 129 -12.57 1.55 11.71
CA VAL A 129 -13.84 1.14 12.30
C VAL A 129 -13.59 0.12 13.41
N ASN A 130 -14.23 0.33 14.54
CA ASN A 130 -14.07 -0.47 15.75
C ASN A 130 -15.42 -0.80 16.39
N GLY A 131 -15.41 -1.49 17.52
CA GLY A 131 -16.61 -1.87 18.25
C GLY A 131 -17.47 -0.69 18.74
N ASP A 132 -16.85 0.44 19.10
CA ASP A 132 -17.59 1.65 19.52
C ASP A 132 -18.42 2.22 18.36
N HIS A 133 -17.89 2.20 17.13
CA HIS A 133 -18.61 2.61 15.94
C HIS A 133 -19.83 1.71 15.71
N LEU A 134 -19.65 0.37 15.78
CA LEU A 134 -20.74 -0.58 15.62
C LEU A 134 -21.88 -0.32 16.61
N LEU A 135 -21.52 -0.10 17.89
CA LEU A 135 -22.50 0.19 18.93
C LEU A 135 -23.19 1.54 18.76
N SER A 136 -22.46 2.59 18.44
CA SER A 136 -22.98 3.95 18.30
C SER A 136 -23.89 4.09 17.08
N TRP A 137 -23.55 3.43 15.98
CA TRP A 137 -24.37 3.43 14.77
C TRP A 137 -25.60 2.52 14.88
N GLY A 138 -25.55 1.52 15.74
CA GLY A 138 -26.64 0.56 15.91
C GLY A 138 -26.86 -0.33 14.70
N VAL A 139 -25.79 -0.62 13.94
CA VAL A 139 -25.80 -1.44 12.73
C VAL A 139 -25.24 -2.84 13.01
N GLU A 140 -25.50 -3.77 12.13
CA GLU A 140 -24.91 -5.11 12.20
C GLU A 140 -23.53 -5.14 11.50
N PRO A 141 -22.63 -6.07 11.85
CA PRO A 141 -21.33 -6.26 11.18
C PRO A 141 -21.45 -6.38 9.66
N SER A 142 -22.47 -7.09 9.17
CA SER A 142 -22.74 -7.26 7.73
C SER A 142 -23.06 -5.94 7.03
N ASP A 143 -23.69 -4.97 7.69
CA ASP A 143 -23.96 -3.66 7.10
C ASP A 143 -22.66 -2.92 6.76
N ILE A 144 -21.63 -3.08 7.62
CA ILE A 144 -20.29 -2.50 7.41
C ILE A 144 -19.59 -3.19 6.24
N GLN A 145 -19.60 -4.53 6.22
CA GLN A 145 -19.00 -5.33 5.14
C GLN A 145 -19.63 -5.00 3.79
N ASP A 146 -20.96 -4.99 3.73
CA ASP A 146 -21.71 -4.70 2.50
C ASP A 146 -21.46 -3.28 1.99
N ALA A 147 -21.43 -2.28 2.88
CA ALA A 147 -21.12 -0.90 2.51
C ALA A 147 -19.70 -0.79 1.96
N ALA A 148 -18.71 -1.35 2.66
CA ALA A 148 -17.31 -1.31 2.27
C ALA A 148 -17.06 -1.97 0.91
N MET A 149 -17.63 -3.17 0.70
CA MET A 149 -17.47 -3.89 -0.57
C MET A 149 -18.21 -3.21 -1.71
N SER A 150 -19.36 -2.60 -1.46
CA SER A 150 -20.10 -1.82 -2.46
C SER A 150 -19.30 -0.58 -2.89
N ASN A 151 -18.72 0.16 -1.94
CA ASN A 151 -17.91 1.33 -2.23
C ASN A 151 -16.64 0.94 -3.02
N LEU A 152 -15.95 -0.11 -2.59
CA LEU A 152 -14.79 -0.65 -3.29
C LEU A 152 -15.13 -1.05 -4.73
N PHE A 153 -16.25 -1.74 -4.93
CA PHE A 153 -16.71 -2.15 -6.26
C PHE A 153 -16.96 -0.94 -7.15
N ASN A 154 -17.69 0.06 -6.66
CA ASN A 154 -18.03 1.27 -7.41
C ASN A 154 -16.78 2.06 -7.79
N TRP A 155 -15.83 2.23 -6.86
CA TRP A 155 -14.57 2.88 -7.13
C TRP A 155 -13.72 2.08 -8.13
N SER A 156 -13.57 0.78 -7.91
CA SER A 156 -12.77 -0.10 -8.76
C SER A 156 -13.26 -0.15 -10.20
N ALA A 157 -14.55 0.01 -10.43
CA ALA A 157 -15.14 0.02 -11.78
C ALA A 157 -14.63 1.18 -12.65
N THR A 158 -14.15 2.27 -12.04
CA THR A 158 -13.64 3.45 -12.74
C THR A 158 -12.14 3.66 -12.56
N ALA A 159 -11.53 2.98 -11.59
CA ALA A 159 -10.11 3.10 -11.32
C ALA A 159 -9.27 2.50 -12.47
N PRO A 160 -8.25 3.23 -12.97
CA PRO A 160 -7.44 2.78 -14.09
C PRO A 160 -6.59 1.56 -13.72
N TRP A 161 -6.14 0.87 -14.77
CA TRP A 161 -5.11 -0.14 -14.71
C TRP A 161 -3.90 0.35 -15.50
N THR A 162 -2.72 0.02 -15.02
CA THR A 162 -1.48 0.12 -15.78
C THR A 162 -1.18 -1.26 -16.36
N ASP A 163 -0.93 -1.32 -17.66
CA ASP A 163 -0.64 -2.55 -18.40
C ASP A 163 0.72 -2.39 -19.09
N GLU A 164 1.70 -3.16 -18.66
CA GLU A 164 3.07 -3.11 -19.15
C GLU A 164 3.43 -4.42 -19.84
N VAL A 165 3.90 -4.30 -21.09
CA VAL A 165 4.36 -5.43 -21.88
C VAL A 165 5.83 -5.24 -22.25
N SER A 166 6.68 -6.19 -21.84
CA SER A 166 8.10 -6.21 -22.19
C SER A 166 8.47 -7.57 -22.77
N GLY A 167 8.61 -7.60 -24.10
CA GLY A 167 8.79 -8.86 -24.82
C GLY A 167 7.57 -9.78 -24.61
N ASP A 168 7.83 -10.88 -23.93
CA ASP A 168 6.82 -11.89 -23.64
C ASP A 168 6.21 -11.75 -22.23
N ARG A 169 6.70 -10.84 -21.42
CA ARG A 169 6.26 -10.61 -20.05
C ARG A 169 5.20 -9.54 -20.02
N ARG A 170 4.19 -9.73 -19.21
CA ARG A 170 3.10 -8.78 -19.02
C ARG A 170 2.85 -8.58 -17.54
N LEU A 171 2.75 -7.33 -17.14
CA LEU A 171 2.38 -6.89 -15.80
C LEU A 171 1.13 -6.02 -15.88
N ILE A 172 0.20 -6.24 -14.97
CA ILE A 172 -0.97 -5.41 -14.77
C ILE A 172 -0.91 -4.91 -13.34
N SER A 173 -0.98 -3.59 -13.15
CA SER A 173 -0.92 -2.98 -11.84
C SER A 173 -2.08 -2.04 -11.59
N SER A 174 -2.48 -1.92 -10.34
CA SER A 174 -3.31 -0.86 -9.82
C SER A 174 -2.44 -0.04 -8.87
N ASP A 175 -2.22 1.22 -9.23
CA ASP A 175 -1.40 2.20 -8.50
C ASP A 175 -2.00 3.58 -8.75
N THR A 176 -3.12 3.86 -8.11
CA THR A 176 -3.86 5.11 -8.30
C THR A 176 -3.52 6.16 -7.25
N GLY A 177 -2.86 5.74 -6.17
CA GLY A 177 -2.62 6.56 -5.00
C GLY A 177 -3.85 6.81 -4.11
N ALA A 178 -5.00 6.18 -4.43
CA ALA A 178 -6.22 6.33 -3.63
C ALA A 178 -6.20 5.53 -2.32
N GLY A 179 -5.28 4.56 -2.18
CA GLY A 179 -5.15 3.75 -0.98
C GLY A 179 -6.02 2.50 -0.94
N TRP A 180 -6.75 2.21 -2.01
CA TRP A 180 -7.61 1.01 -2.10
C TRP A 180 -7.15 0.06 -3.20
N ASP A 181 -5.98 0.28 -3.75
CA ASP A 181 -5.43 -0.47 -4.87
C ASP A 181 -5.20 -1.94 -4.51
N ALA A 182 -4.56 -2.20 -3.38
CA ALA A 182 -4.29 -3.56 -2.93
C ALA A 182 -5.57 -4.36 -2.64
N VAL A 183 -6.58 -3.73 -2.05
CA VAL A 183 -7.83 -4.42 -1.67
C VAL A 183 -8.76 -4.71 -2.85
N ARG A 184 -8.47 -4.19 -4.05
CA ARG A 184 -9.21 -4.59 -5.27
C ARG A 184 -9.24 -6.10 -5.47
N ILE A 185 -8.23 -6.80 -4.99
CA ILE A 185 -8.13 -8.27 -5.07
C ILE A 185 -9.27 -8.99 -4.32
N LEU A 186 -9.99 -8.30 -3.42
CA LEU A 186 -11.19 -8.84 -2.76
C LEU A 186 -12.38 -8.97 -3.72
N LEU A 187 -12.35 -8.29 -4.86
CA LEU A 187 -13.45 -8.26 -5.82
C LEU A 187 -13.36 -9.44 -6.80
N PRO A 188 -14.38 -10.30 -6.90
CA PRO A 188 -14.40 -11.39 -7.88
C PRO A 188 -14.23 -10.90 -9.33
N ALA A 189 -14.75 -9.72 -9.65
CA ALA A 189 -14.61 -9.12 -10.99
C ALA A 189 -13.15 -8.78 -11.31
N VAL A 190 -12.35 -8.38 -10.32
CA VAL A 190 -10.90 -8.11 -10.48
C VAL A 190 -10.15 -9.42 -10.70
N LEU A 191 -10.44 -10.46 -9.92
CA LEU A 191 -9.84 -11.79 -10.14
C LEU A 191 -10.12 -12.32 -11.54
N ALA A 192 -11.39 -12.22 -11.98
CA ALA A 192 -11.80 -12.62 -13.32
C ALA A 192 -11.10 -11.82 -14.43
N HIS A 193 -10.91 -10.51 -14.22
CA HIS A 193 -10.15 -9.65 -15.15
C HIS A 193 -8.70 -10.11 -15.26
N LEU A 194 -8.01 -10.31 -14.15
CA LEU A 194 -6.62 -10.77 -14.12
C LEU A 194 -6.48 -12.17 -14.78
N GLU A 195 -7.43 -13.07 -14.53
CA GLU A 195 -7.44 -14.38 -15.17
C GLU A 195 -7.62 -14.27 -16.68
N ALA A 196 -8.54 -13.45 -17.16
CA ALA A 196 -8.77 -13.27 -18.58
C ALA A 196 -7.55 -12.69 -19.31
N GLU A 197 -6.87 -11.73 -18.70
CA GLU A 197 -5.76 -11.00 -19.30
C GLU A 197 -4.41 -11.73 -19.19
N LEU A 198 -4.12 -12.40 -18.09
CA LEU A 198 -2.80 -12.95 -17.80
C LEU A 198 -2.71 -14.48 -17.95
N ARG A 199 -3.81 -15.23 -17.70
CA ARG A 199 -3.82 -16.71 -17.78
C ARG A 199 -3.41 -17.28 -19.12
N PRO A 200 -3.78 -16.67 -20.28
CA PRO A 200 -3.34 -17.21 -21.58
C PRO A 200 -1.83 -17.27 -21.75
N ALA A 201 -1.06 -16.45 -21.04
CA ALA A 201 0.40 -16.45 -21.10
C ALA A 201 1.07 -17.38 -20.09
N GLY A 202 0.39 -17.76 -18.99
CA GLY A 202 0.96 -18.66 -17.98
C GLY A 202 0.26 -18.64 -16.63
N ARG A 203 1.03 -18.93 -15.57
CA ARG A 203 0.58 -18.79 -14.18
C ARG A 203 0.49 -17.30 -13.83
N ILE A 204 -0.35 -16.95 -12.89
CA ILE A 204 -0.54 -15.55 -12.49
C ILE A 204 0.07 -15.33 -11.11
N LEU A 205 1.12 -14.53 -11.05
CA LEU A 205 1.70 -14.05 -9.80
C LEU A 205 0.99 -12.78 -9.36
N ILE A 206 0.78 -12.64 -8.06
CA ILE A 206 0.14 -11.47 -7.43
C ILE A 206 1.06 -10.97 -6.31
N GLY A 207 1.28 -9.65 -6.27
CA GLY A 207 1.96 -8.96 -5.20
C GLY A 207 1.08 -7.88 -4.60
N LEU A 208 1.07 -7.82 -3.26
CA LEU A 208 0.36 -6.83 -2.45
C LEU A 208 1.36 -6.19 -1.48
N PRO A 209 2.39 -5.47 -1.98
CA PRO A 209 3.47 -5.00 -1.13
C PRO A 209 3.03 -3.92 -0.16
N GLU A 210 2.13 -3.06 -0.59
CA GLU A 210 1.65 -1.92 0.15
C GLU A 210 0.20 -1.56 -0.23
N ARG A 211 -0.41 -0.66 0.55
CA ARG A 211 -1.80 -0.23 0.43
C ARG A 211 -2.15 0.32 -0.96
N HIS A 212 -1.24 1.10 -1.53
CA HIS A 212 -1.46 1.81 -2.80
C HIS A 212 -1.11 0.99 -4.04
N LEU A 213 -0.64 -0.25 -3.87
CA LEU A 213 -0.15 -1.05 -4.98
C LEU A 213 -0.68 -2.49 -4.93
N MET A 214 -1.33 -2.88 -6.01
CA MET A 214 -1.51 -4.27 -6.39
C MET A 214 -0.83 -4.49 -7.74
N THR A 215 0.00 -5.51 -7.85
CA THR A 215 0.62 -5.89 -9.12
C THR A 215 0.37 -7.36 -9.43
N ALA A 216 0.16 -7.66 -10.69
CA ALA A 216 -0.05 -9.02 -11.20
C ALA A 216 0.79 -9.26 -12.44
N GLY A 217 1.42 -10.42 -12.54
CA GLY A 217 2.26 -10.76 -13.68
C GLY A 217 2.02 -12.17 -14.21
N SER A 218 2.20 -12.38 -15.51
CA SER A 218 2.12 -13.70 -16.12
C SER A 218 3.46 -14.41 -16.07
N LEU A 219 3.54 -15.53 -15.31
CA LEU A 219 4.71 -16.41 -15.24
C LEU A 219 4.60 -17.53 -16.25
N ARG A 220 5.47 -17.52 -17.25
CA ARG A 220 5.57 -18.58 -18.24
C ARG A 220 6.34 -19.79 -17.73
N PRO A 221 6.11 -20.99 -18.28
CA PRO A 221 6.92 -22.13 -17.95
C PRO A 221 8.41 -21.87 -18.26
N GLY A 222 9.27 -22.07 -17.24
CA GLY A 222 10.72 -21.90 -17.37
C GLY A 222 11.23 -20.45 -17.30
N ASP A 223 10.39 -19.47 -17.00
CA ASP A 223 10.82 -18.07 -16.79
C ASP A 223 11.10 -17.79 -15.30
N ASP A 224 12.07 -18.54 -14.78
CA ASP A 224 12.49 -18.45 -13.36
C ASP A 224 13.06 -17.06 -13.03
N ASP A 225 13.69 -16.41 -14.01
CA ASP A 225 14.20 -15.05 -13.85
C ASP A 225 13.09 -14.05 -13.61
N PHE A 226 11.95 -14.18 -14.30
CA PHE A 226 10.81 -13.30 -14.05
C PHE A 226 10.23 -13.52 -12.64
N ALA A 227 10.08 -14.75 -12.21
CA ALA A 227 9.60 -15.04 -10.86
C ALA A 227 10.51 -14.45 -9.79
N THR A 228 11.83 -14.50 -9.98
CA THR A 228 12.82 -13.90 -9.08
C THR A 228 12.70 -12.37 -9.06
N LEU A 229 12.69 -11.74 -10.23
CA LEU A 229 12.56 -10.28 -10.35
C LEU A 229 11.24 -9.77 -9.74
N PHE A 230 10.14 -10.51 -9.96
CA PHE A 230 8.86 -10.16 -9.38
C PHE A 230 8.89 -10.24 -7.85
N ALA A 231 9.48 -11.31 -7.30
CA ALA A 231 9.62 -11.46 -5.85
C ALA A 231 10.51 -10.39 -5.23
N ASP A 232 11.65 -10.08 -5.85
CA ASP A 232 12.55 -9.02 -5.40
C ASP A 232 11.84 -7.65 -5.40
N PHE A 233 11.08 -7.36 -6.45
CA PHE A 233 10.29 -6.13 -6.55
C PHE A 233 9.27 -6.02 -5.39
N ILE A 234 8.55 -7.11 -5.06
CA ILE A 234 7.58 -7.10 -3.96
C ILE A 234 8.27 -6.86 -2.61
N VAL A 235 9.39 -7.54 -2.37
CA VAL A 235 10.16 -7.40 -1.13
C VAL A 235 10.72 -5.99 -0.97
N GLU A 236 11.29 -5.43 -2.04
CA GLU A 236 11.87 -4.09 -2.04
C GLU A 236 10.80 -3.02 -1.82
N THR A 237 9.70 -3.09 -2.58
CA THR A 237 8.59 -2.15 -2.47
C THR A 237 7.97 -2.18 -1.07
N SER A 238 7.67 -3.37 -0.54
CA SER A 238 7.14 -3.51 0.83
C SER A 238 8.12 -3.02 1.89
N GLY A 239 9.45 -3.16 1.65
CA GLY A 239 10.48 -2.70 2.57
C GLY A 239 10.61 -1.18 2.66
N GLY A 240 10.24 -0.47 1.60
CA GLY A 240 10.26 1.00 1.53
C GLY A 240 8.91 1.67 1.78
N ALA A 241 7.85 0.91 1.93
CA ALA A 241 6.49 1.44 2.06
C ALA A 241 6.20 2.00 3.45
N ASP A 242 5.42 3.07 3.51
CA ASP A 242 4.90 3.63 4.76
C ASP A 242 3.81 2.73 5.38
N GLU A 243 3.00 2.08 4.53
CA GLU A 243 1.92 1.17 4.92
C GLU A 243 2.10 -0.21 4.27
N PRO A 244 3.12 -0.99 4.68
CA PRO A 244 3.39 -2.30 4.11
C PRO A 244 2.29 -3.30 4.48
N ILE A 245 1.95 -4.18 3.53
CA ILE A 245 0.95 -5.25 3.74
C ILE A 245 1.67 -6.59 3.86
N ASP A 246 2.28 -7.07 2.75
CA ASP A 246 2.90 -8.38 2.70
C ASP A 246 4.12 -8.39 1.76
N ARG A 247 5.08 -9.25 2.05
CA ARG A 247 6.28 -9.47 1.24
C ARG A 247 6.22 -10.75 0.44
N ARG A 248 5.19 -11.56 0.68
CA ARG A 248 4.99 -12.81 -0.05
C ARG A 248 4.50 -12.51 -1.47
N VAL A 249 4.88 -13.37 -2.38
CA VAL A 249 4.25 -13.47 -3.69
C VAL A 249 3.15 -14.52 -3.60
N PHE A 250 2.03 -14.25 -4.18
CA PHE A 250 0.91 -15.19 -4.29
C PHE A 250 0.76 -15.65 -5.73
N GLU A 251 0.12 -16.79 -5.91
CA GLU A 251 -0.36 -17.28 -7.18
C GLU A 251 -1.89 -17.27 -7.18
N LEU A 252 -2.48 -16.81 -8.26
CA LEU A 252 -3.91 -16.93 -8.48
C LEU A 252 -4.26 -18.30 -9.06
N VAL A 253 -4.89 -19.15 -8.24
CA VAL A 253 -5.30 -20.51 -8.59
C VAL A 253 -6.79 -20.67 -8.32
N ASP A 254 -7.57 -20.97 -9.35
CA ASP A 254 -9.03 -21.19 -9.26
C ASP A 254 -9.74 -20.07 -8.47
N GLY A 255 -9.39 -18.81 -8.78
CA GLY A 255 -9.97 -17.64 -8.14
C GLY A 255 -9.54 -17.40 -6.68
N ARG A 256 -8.45 -18.04 -6.22
CA ARG A 256 -7.92 -17.90 -4.86
C ARG A 256 -6.45 -17.53 -4.87
N LEU A 257 -6.04 -16.75 -3.90
CA LEU A 257 -4.63 -16.49 -3.64
C LEU A 257 -4.02 -17.65 -2.83
N VAL A 258 -2.96 -18.23 -3.37
CA VAL A 258 -2.16 -19.26 -2.72
C VAL A 258 -0.73 -18.73 -2.64
N GLU A 259 -0.04 -18.93 -1.53
CA GLU A 259 1.35 -18.50 -1.42
C GLU A 259 2.20 -19.19 -2.50
N PHE A 260 2.96 -18.40 -3.24
CA PHE A 260 3.84 -18.91 -4.30
C PHE A 260 5.08 -19.53 -3.67
N GLY A 261 5.19 -20.86 -3.75
CA GLY A 261 6.27 -21.63 -3.13
C GLY A 261 7.65 -21.49 -3.77
N GLY A 262 7.85 -20.47 -4.64
CA GLY A 262 9.11 -20.22 -5.33
C GLY A 262 9.38 -21.21 -6.46
N VAL A 263 10.45 -20.93 -7.20
CA VAL A 263 10.89 -21.76 -8.35
C VAL A 263 11.33 -23.17 -7.95
N THR A 264 11.71 -23.36 -6.69
CA THR A 264 12.24 -24.65 -6.18
C THR A 264 11.20 -25.76 -6.11
N SER A 265 9.90 -25.44 -6.07
CA SER A 265 8.81 -26.44 -6.05
C SER A 265 8.36 -26.92 -7.43
N LEU A 266 9.01 -26.45 -8.50
CA LEU A 266 8.70 -26.83 -9.89
C LEU A 266 9.60 -27.93 -10.47
N ARG A 267 10.41 -28.62 -9.62
CA ARG A 267 11.25 -29.77 -10.05
C ARG A 267 10.64 -31.11 -9.67
#